data_d6cb6925321c185f234f83f36207cc53
#
_entry.id   d6cb6925321c185f234f83f36207cc53
#
_cell.length_a   1.000
_cell.length_b   1.000
_cell.length_c   1.000
_cell.angle_alpha   90.00
_cell.angle_beta   90.00
_cell.angle_gamma   90.00
#
_symmetry.space_group_name_H-M   'P 1'
#
loop_
_entity.id
_entity.type
_entity.pdbx_description
1 polymer ?
#
loop_
_entity_poly.entity_id
_entity_poly.type
_entity_poly.pdbx_seq_one_letter_code
_entity_poly.pdbx_strand_id
1 'polypeptide(L)'
;YLKSHTFKLLEKVAEGLAEEMLVRIAGLQKVQIEIKKPWAPVGLPLKTVSVEIEREWHTAYIALGSNMGDSRSILEAAVQALDEIKNTKVEKVSTFITTPPYGVTDQPDFLNGCLKLSTLLYPEELLKELNRIEKEAGRERIIHWGPRTLDLDIIFYDDLVAETDALCIPHVEMHKRAFVLEPLHEIAPYKRHPVYGKTVREMLEDLRK
;
A
#
# COMPACT_ATOMS: atom_id res chain seq x y z
N TYR A 1 -28.30 4.58 0.32
CA TYR A 1 -27.43 4.00 -0.72
C TYR A 1 -28.23 3.10 -1.67
N LEU A 2 -28.84 2.00 -1.23
CA LEU A 2 -29.54 1.02 -2.09
C LEU A 2 -30.71 1.61 -2.89
N LYS A 3 -31.42 2.61 -2.36
CA LYS A 3 -32.56 3.25 -3.05
C LYS A 3 -32.14 4.19 -4.17
N SER A 4 -30.88 4.66 -4.16
CA SER A 4 -30.36 5.65 -5.13
C SER A 4 -29.49 5.03 -6.23
N HIS A 5 -29.27 3.71 -6.19
CA HIS A 5 -28.40 3.01 -7.13
C HIS A 5 -29.09 1.77 -7.73
N THR A 6 -28.79 1.48 -8.99
CA THR A 6 -29.22 0.25 -9.69
C THR A 6 -28.01 -0.62 -9.95
N PHE A 7 -28.10 -1.87 -9.55
CA PHE A 7 -27.02 -2.84 -9.68
C PHE A 7 -27.45 -4.04 -10.53
N LYS A 8 -26.54 -4.52 -11.37
CA LYS A 8 -26.77 -5.73 -12.18
C LYS A 8 -26.37 -7.02 -11.46
N LEU A 9 -25.45 -6.92 -10.49
CA LEU A 9 -24.86 -8.04 -9.74
C LEU A 9 -24.97 -7.82 -8.24
N LEU A 10 -25.20 -8.88 -7.46
CA LEU A 10 -25.25 -8.84 -6.00
C LEU A 10 -23.90 -8.49 -5.40
N GLU A 11 -22.81 -8.95 -6.02
CA GLU A 11 -21.45 -8.65 -5.67
C GLU A 11 -21.20 -7.13 -5.67
N LYS A 12 -21.65 -6.42 -6.71
CA LYS A 12 -21.52 -4.97 -6.80
C LYS A 12 -22.34 -4.22 -5.73
N VAL A 13 -23.47 -4.78 -5.33
CA VAL A 13 -24.25 -4.24 -4.19
C VAL A 13 -23.46 -4.38 -2.91
N ALA A 14 -22.94 -5.57 -2.63
CA ALA A 14 -22.20 -5.88 -1.43
C ALA A 14 -20.94 -5.02 -1.32
N GLU A 15 -20.14 -4.95 -2.40
CA GLU A 15 -18.92 -4.12 -2.48
C GLU A 15 -19.21 -2.65 -2.19
N GLY A 16 -20.13 -2.05 -2.95
CA GLY A 16 -20.43 -0.63 -2.79
C GLY A 16 -21.05 -0.30 -1.42
N LEU A 17 -21.81 -1.22 -0.82
CA LEU A 17 -22.34 -1.02 0.53
C LEU A 17 -21.24 -1.12 1.59
N ALA A 18 -20.32 -2.08 1.47
CA ALA A 18 -19.19 -2.22 2.38
C ALA A 18 -18.28 -0.98 2.34
N GLU A 19 -17.92 -0.51 1.14
CA GLU A 19 -17.13 0.70 0.93
C GLU A 19 -17.82 1.91 1.59
N GLU A 20 -19.11 2.14 1.30
CA GLU A 20 -19.87 3.24 1.83
C GLU A 20 -19.94 3.24 3.38
N MET A 21 -20.10 2.05 3.97
CA MET A 21 -20.11 1.90 5.43
C MET A 21 -18.75 2.20 6.04
N LEU A 22 -17.66 1.65 5.50
CA LEU A 22 -16.29 1.84 5.99
C LEU A 22 -15.85 3.30 5.89
N VAL A 23 -16.23 3.99 4.82
CA VAL A 23 -15.86 5.40 4.61
C VAL A 23 -16.69 6.35 5.46
N ARG A 24 -18.01 6.11 5.62
CA ARG A 24 -18.90 7.07 6.30
C ARG A 24 -19.03 6.87 7.80
N ILE A 25 -18.85 5.65 8.29
CA ILE A 25 -19.00 5.36 9.71
C ILE A 25 -17.66 5.51 10.40
N ALA A 26 -17.51 6.61 11.14
CA ALA A 26 -16.26 6.89 11.85
C ALA A 26 -15.89 5.76 12.82
N GLY A 27 -14.66 5.30 12.77
CA GLY A 27 -14.13 4.23 13.62
C GLY A 27 -14.47 2.81 13.18
N LEU A 28 -15.29 2.63 12.13
CA LEU A 28 -15.55 1.31 11.59
C LEU A 28 -14.31 0.80 10.84
N GLN A 29 -13.78 -0.33 11.30
CA GLN A 29 -12.54 -0.90 10.72
C GLN A 29 -12.84 -2.06 9.77
N LYS A 30 -13.92 -2.81 10.04
CA LYS A 30 -14.26 -4.04 9.33
C LYS A 30 -15.75 -4.20 9.20
N VAL A 31 -16.22 -4.73 8.06
CA VAL A 31 -17.61 -5.11 7.82
C VAL A 31 -17.67 -6.49 7.17
N GLN A 32 -18.68 -7.24 7.55
CA GLN A 32 -19.09 -8.47 6.88
C GLN A 32 -20.54 -8.26 6.42
N ILE A 33 -20.82 -8.48 5.15
CA ILE A 33 -22.11 -8.20 4.53
C ILE A 33 -22.57 -9.43 3.76
N GLU A 34 -23.77 -9.90 4.08
CA GLU A 34 -24.47 -10.92 3.28
C GLU A 34 -25.68 -10.27 2.58
N ILE A 35 -25.72 -10.34 1.25
CA ILE A 35 -26.86 -9.90 0.44
C ILE A 35 -27.60 -11.12 -0.06
N LYS A 36 -28.87 -11.26 0.35
CA LYS A 36 -29.75 -12.36 -0.04
C LYS A 36 -30.74 -11.91 -1.11
N LYS A 37 -30.89 -12.70 -2.19
CA LYS A 37 -31.91 -12.52 -3.21
C LYS A 37 -32.86 -13.72 -3.20
N PRO A 38 -33.98 -13.65 -2.46
CA PRO A 38 -35.03 -14.68 -2.56
C PRO A 38 -35.58 -14.71 -3.99
N TRP A 39 -35.96 -15.88 -4.46
CA TRP A 39 -36.62 -16.05 -5.76
C TRP A 39 -35.76 -15.59 -6.96
N ALA A 40 -34.45 -15.79 -6.89
CA ALA A 40 -33.57 -15.48 -8.02
C ALA A 40 -33.97 -16.32 -9.25
N PRO A 41 -34.16 -15.70 -10.45
CA PRO A 41 -34.60 -16.42 -11.65
C PRO A 41 -33.43 -17.18 -12.31
N VAL A 42 -32.94 -18.20 -11.66
CA VAL A 42 -31.77 -19.00 -12.14
C VAL A 42 -32.16 -20.32 -12.81
N GLY A 43 -33.50 -20.56 -13.02
CA GLY A 43 -33.98 -21.76 -13.69
C GLY A 43 -33.80 -23.07 -12.90
N LEU A 44 -33.42 -22.99 -11.63
CA LEU A 44 -33.22 -24.12 -10.72
C LEU A 44 -34.13 -23.93 -9.47
N PRO A 45 -34.53 -25.02 -8.79
CA PRO A 45 -35.36 -24.97 -7.58
C PRO A 45 -34.55 -24.52 -6.37
N LEU A 46 -34.13 -23.27 -6.36
CA LEU A 46 -33.37 -22.64 -5.27
C LEU A 46 -34.29 -21.79 -4.39
N LYS A 47 -34.09 -21.86 -3.07
CA LYS A 47 -34.81 -21.00 -2.12
C LYS A 47 -34.26 -19.56 -2.12
N THR A 48 -32.97 -19.40 -2.27
CA THR A 48 -32.29 -18.11 -2.26
C THR A 48 -30.92 -18.23 -2.91
N VAL A 49 -30.42 -17.10 -3.43
CA VAL A 49 -29.01 -16.89 -3.78
C VAL A 49 -28.47 -15.82 -2.86
N SER A 50 -27.27 -15.99 -2.33
CA SER A 50 -26.62 -14.96 -1.52
C SER A 50 -25.18 -14.74 -1.93
N VAL A 51 -24.67 -13.54 -1.66
CA VAL A 51 -23.26 -13.15 -1.75
C VAL A 51 -22.86 -12.63 -0.38
N GLU A 52 -21.80 -13.16 0.17
CA GLU A 52 -21.18 -12.73 1.40
C GLU A 52 -19.78 -12.21 1.10
N ILE A 53 -19.46 -11.02 1.63
CA ILE A 53 -18.15 -10.41 1.53
C ILE A 53 -17.71 -9.88 2.88
N GLU A 54 -16.40 -9.80 3.06
CA GLU A 54 -15.73 -9.13 4.16
C GLU A 54 -14.81 -8.05 3.58
N ARG A 55 -14.83 -6.85 4.19
CA ARG A 55 -13.97 -5.72 3.82
C ARG A 55 -13.49 -5.03 5.08
N GLU A 56 -12.24 -4.59 5.05
CA GLU A 56 -11.63 -3.89 6.17
C GLU A 56 -10.60 -2.85 5.70
N TRP A 57 -10.26 -1.91 6.58
CA TRP A 57 -9.14 -1.03 6.39
C TRP A 57 -7.84 -1.77 6.63
N HIS A 58 -6.93 -1.69 5.67
CA HIS A 58 -5.60 -2.27 5.71
C HIS A 58 -4.55 -1.20 6.01
N THR A 59 -3.46 -1.59 6.67
CA THR A 59 -2.31 -0.72 6.92
C THR A 59 -1.17 -1.11 6.00
N ALA A 60 -0.67 -0.18 5.18
CA ALA A 60 0.53 -0.40 4.39
C ALA A 60 1.64 0.60 4.76
N TYR A 61 2.88 0.16 4.59
CA TYR A 61 4.08 0.98 4.75
C TYR A 61 4.78 1.03 3.39
N ILE A 62 5.01 2.25 2.91
CA ILE A 62 5.58 2.51 1.58
C ILE A 62 6.94 3.20 1.77
N ALA A 63 7.99 2.66 1.15
CA ALA A 63 9.24 3.37 0.99
C ALA A 63 9.16 4.29 -0.23
N LEU A 64 9.76 5.47 -0.11
CA LEU A 64 9.87 6.46 -1.16
C LEU A 64 11.34 6.77 -1.40
N GLY A 65 11.75 6.88 -2.67
CA GLY A 65 13.11 7.24 -3.06
C GLY A 65 13.14 8.08 -4.32
N SER A 66 14.06 9.05 -4.36
CA SER A 66 14.34 9.88 -5.55
C SER A 66 15.78 10.35 -5.55
N ASN A 67 16.44 10.38 -6.74
CA ASN A 67 17.74 10.99 -6.90
C ASN A 67 17.90 11.79 -8.21
N MET A 68 16.79 12.13 -8.88
CA MET A 68 16.78 12.92 -10.10
C MET A 68 15.90 14.16 -9.93
N GLY A 69 16.35 15.29 -10.45
CA GLY A 69 15.63 16.55 -10.39
C GLY A 69 15.51 17.12 -8.96
N ASP A 70 14.43 17.80 -8.66
CA ASP A 70 14.12 18.25 -7.29
C ASP A 70 13.47 17.10 -6.49
N SER A 71 14.33 16.21 -5.95
CA SER A 71 13.92 15.03 -5.22
C SER A 71 12.95 15.33 -4.08
N ARG A 72 13.10 16.46 -3.38
CA ARG A 72 12.20 16.83 -2.28
C ARG A 72 10.80 17.13 -2.78
N SER A 73 10.67 18.02 -3.76
CA SER A 73 9.38 18.35 -4.36
C SER A 73 8.70 17.12 -4.98
N ILE A 74 9.49 16.21 -5.57
CA ILE A 74 8.97 14.97 -6.14
C ILE A 74 8.40 14.04 -5.05
N LEU A 75 9.12 13.84 -3.95
CA LEU A 75 8.64 13.02 -2.83
C LEU A 75 7.41 13.63 -2.15
N GLU A 76 7.38 14.95 -1.95
CA GLU A 76 6.22 15.66 -1.40
C GLU A 76 4.99 15.53 -2.30
N ALA A 77 5.16 15.67 -3.61
CA ALA A 77 4.09 15.43 -4.58
C ALA A 77 3.61 13.97 -4.59
N ALA A 78 4.52 13.01 -4.45
CA ALA A 78 4.16 11.59 -4.33
C ALA A 78 3.33 11.30 -3.08
N VAL A 79 3.67 11.91 -1.93
CA VAL A 79 2.87 11.80 -0.69
C VAL A 79 1.45 12.33 -0.91
N GLN A 80 1.29 13.48 -1.58
CA GLN A 80 -0.02 14.04 -1.92
C GLN A 80 -0.80 13.12 -2.86
N ALA A 81 -0.17 12.62 -3.92
CA ALA A 81 -0.80 11.71 -4.86
C ALA A 81 -1.26 10.40 -4.21
N LEU A 82 -0.52 9.90 -3.21
CA LEU A 82 -0.91 8.72 -2.41
C LEU A 82 -2.12 9.01 -1.51
N ASP A 83 -2.20 10.20 -0.92
CA ASP A 83 -3.34 10.61 -0.09
C ASP A 83 -4.61 10.89 -0.91
N GLU A 84 -4.47 11.21 -2.20
CA GLU A 84 -5.57 11.41 -3.15
C GLU A 84 -6.12 10.10 -3.75
N ILE A 85 -5.46 8.95 -3.55
CA ILE A 85 -6.00 7.65 -3.97
C ILE A 85 -7.32 7.40 -3.26
N LYS A 86 -8.35 7.06 -4.04
CA LYS A 86 -9.67 6.75 -3.49
C LYS A 86 -9.60 5.68 -2.39
N ASN A 87 -10.26 5.93 -1.27
CA ASN A 87 -10.29 5.03 -0.12
C ASN A 87 -8.90 4.71 0.45
N THR A 88 -8.01 5.67 0.36
CA THR A 88 -6.67 5.62 0.94
C THR A 88 -6.42 6.90 1.71
N LYS A 89 -5.65 6.82 2.78
CA LYS A 89 -5.28 7.95 3.62
C LYS A 89 -3.86 7.80 4.11
N VAL A 90 -3.03 8.80 3.89
CA VAL A 90 -1.70 8.88 4.48
C VAL A 90 -1.83 9.26 5.96
N GLU A 91 -1.34 8.40 6.86
CA GLU A 91 -1.45 8.61 8.31
C GLU A 91 -0.19 9.22 8.93
N LYS A 92 0.98 8.83 8.42
CA LYS A 92 2.28 9.32 8.89
C LYS A 92 3.27 9.36 7.75
N VAL A 93 4.17 10.33 7.77
CA VAL A 93 5.32 10.45 6.87
C VAL A 93 6.56 10.63 7.74
N SER A 94 7.64 9.93 7.44
CA SER A 94 8.93 10.13 8.11
C SER A 94 9.60 11.41 7.63
N THR A 95 10.66 11.84 8.33
CA THR A 95 11.64 12.76 7.76
C THR A 95 12.29 12.11 6.52
N PHE A 96 12.61 12.92 5.52
CA PHE A 96 13.39 12.47 4.38
C PHE A 96 14.88 12.57 4.70
N ILE A 97 15.62 11.49 4.46
CA ILE A 97 17.06 11.36 4.71
C ILE A 97 17.84 11.26 3.39
N THR A 98 18.98 11.93 3.31
CA THR A 98 19.90 11.81 2.18
C THR A 98 20.85 10.64 2.43
N THR A 99 20.97 9.75 1.44
CA THR A 99 21.85 8.57 1.53
C THR A 99 22.64 8.38 0.23
N PRO A 100 23.87 7.87 0.30
CA PRO A 100 24.62 7.50 -0.89
C PRO A 100 23.89 6.40 -1.68
N PRO A 101 24.10 6.32 -2.99
CA PRO A 101 23.50 5.30 -3.83
C PRO A 101 23.94 3.89 -3.42
N TYR A 102 23.00 2.95 -3.45
CA TYR A 102 23.22 1.53 -3.16
C TYR A 102 23.41 0.76 -4.48
N GLY A 103 24.52 0.03 -4.60
CA GLY A 103 24.86 -0.77 -5.79
C GLY A 103 25.67 0.02 -6.82
N VAL A 104 25.00 0.70 -7.77
CA VAL A 104 25.70 1.57 -8.75
C VAL A 104 26.00 2.91 -8.07
N THR A 105 27.29 3.24 -7.90
CA THR A 105 27.74 4.41 -7.12
C THR A 105 27.95 5.68 -7.96
N ASP A 106 28.01 5.56 -9.29
CA ASP A 106 28.18 6.72 -10.20
C ASP A 106 26.83 7.36 -10.52
N GLN A 107 26.19 7.91 -9.47
CA GLN A 107 24.92 8.61 -9.55
C GLN A 107 24.74 9.52 -8.32
N PRO A 108 23.86 10.54 -8.39
CA PRO A 108 23.58 11.41 -7.23
C PRO A 108 23.05 10.64 -6.03
N ASP A 109 23.23 11.24 -4.84
CA ASP A 109 22.64 10.76 -3.59
C ASP A 109 21.10 10.68 -3.69
N PHE A 110 20.55 9.70 -3.01
CA PHE A 110 19.11 9.53 -2.91
C PHE A 110 18.54 10.32 -1.73
N LEU A 111 17.37 10.90 -1.93
CA LEU A 111 16.48 11.30 -0.86
C LEU A 111 15.48 10.16 -0.63
N ASN A 112 15.47 9.60 0.59
CA ASN A 112 14.65 8.46 0.97
C ASN A 112 13.72 8.79 2.12
N GLY A 113 12.58 8.13 2.17
CA GLY A 113 11.61 8.24 3.25
C GLY A 113 10.70 7.02 3.33
N CYS A 114 9.88 6.99 4.36
CA CYS A 114 8.80 6.01 4.50
C CYS A 114 7.50 6.72 4.91
N LEU A 115 6.38 6.17 4.48
CA LEU A 115 5.09 6.58 5.00
C LEU A 115 4.25 5.38 5.43
N LYS A 116 3.29 5.65 6.32
CA LYS A 116 2.22 4.74 6.71
C LYS A 116 0.93 5.24 6.09
N LEU A 117 0.19 4.37 5.44
CA LEU A 117 -1.15 4.67 4.94
C LEU A 117 -2.16 3.61 5.38
N SER A 118 -3.42 4.00 5.39
CA SER A 118 -4.60 3.16 5.58
C SER A 118 -5.35 3.11 4.24
N THR A 119 -5.79 1.93 3.79
CA THR A 119 -6.42 1.76 2.48
C THR A 119 -7.43 0.63 2.46
N LEU A 120 -8.44 0.73 1.58
CA LEU A 120 -9.34 -0.38 1.23
C LEU A 120 -8.89 -1.15 -0.02
N LEU A 121 -7.81 -0.73 -0.67
CA LEU A 121 -7.25 -1.39 -1.85
C LEU A 121 -6.53 -2.67 -1.44
N TYR A 122 -6.72 -3.74 -2.21
CA TYR A 122 -5.88 -4.93 -2.09
C TYR A 122 -4.43 -4.66 -2.52
N PRO A 123 -3.46 -5.51 -2.10
CA PRO A 123 -2.04 -5.26 -2.38
C PRO A 123 -1.72 -5.05 -3.87
N GLU A 124 -2.34 -5.80 -4.76
CA GLU A 124 -2.15 -5.70 -6.21
C GLU A 124 -2.78 -4.42 -6.80
N GLU A 125 -3.86 -3.94 -6.19
CA GLU A 125 -4.49 -2.67 -6.57
C GLU A 125 -3.65 -1.50 -6.11
N LEU A 126 -3.15 -1.55 -4.87
CA LEU A 126 -2.22 -0.57 -4.34
C LEU A 126 -0.96 -0.49 -5.20
N LEU A 127 -0.35 -1.64 -5.55
CA LEU A 127 0.82 -1.69 -6.44
C LEU A 127 0.55 -1.02 -7.79
N LYS A 128 -0.63 -1.20 -8.38
CA LYS A 128 -1.02 -0.53 -9.64
C LYS A 128 -1.05 0.99 -9.47
N GLU A 129 -1.58 1.48 -8.36
CA GLU A 129 -1.60 2.92 -8.06
C GLU A 129 -0.19 3.48 -7.84
N LEU A 130 0.68 2.76 -7.11
CA LEU A 130 2.09 3.15 -6.95
C LEU A 130 2.78 3.27 -8.31
N ASN A 131 2.64 2.26 -9.17
CA ASN A 131 3.22 2.27 -10.52
C ASN A 131 2.64 3.42 -11.40
N ARG A 132 1.36 3.78 -11.23
CA ARG A 132 0.76 4.92 -11.92
C ARG A 132 1.43 6.23 -11.48
N ILE A 133 1.57 6.45 -10.17
CA ILE A 133 2.19 7.65 -9.61
C ILE A 133 3.65 7.77 -10.05
N GLU A 134 4.43 6.68 -10.02
CA GLU A 134 5.80 6.66 -10.53
C GLU A 134 5.87 7.05 -12.01
N LYS A 135 4.99 6.51 -12.84
CA LYS A 135 4.93 6.83 -14.27
C LYS A 135 4.57 8.30 -14.51
N GLU A 136 3.63 8.85 -13.77
CA GLU A 136 3.24 10.25 -13.84
C GLU A 136 4.36 11.20 -13.38
N ALA A 137 5.21 10.75 -12.44
CA ALA A 137 6.43 11.44 -12.02
C ALA A 137 7.58 11.34 -13.06
N GLY A 138 7.34 10.73 -14.22
CA GLY A 138 8.33 10.62 -15.30
C GLY A 138 9.34 9.49 -15.10
N ARG A 139 9.01 8.45 -14.33
CA ARG A 139 9.90 7.29 -14.17
C ARG A 139 10.03 6.53 -15.49
N GLU A 140 11.26 6.44 -16.00
CA GLU A 140 11.67 5.54 -17.08
C GLU A 140 12.61 4.47 -16.53
N ARG A 141 12.28 3.18 -16.71
CA ARG A 141 13.14 2.05 -16.30
C ARG A 141 14.17 1.77 -17.39
N ILE A 142 15.30 2.51 -17.40
CA ILE A 142 16.37 2.34 -18.41
C ILE A 142 17.43 1.35 -17.91
N ILE A 143 17.82 1.42 -16.63
CA ILE A 143 18.91 0.61 -16.04
C ILE A 143 18.44 0.05 -14.69
N HIS A 144 18.76 -1.22 -14.42
CA HIS A 144 18.53 -1.84 -13.12
C HIS A 144 19.42 -1.17 -12.05
N TRP A 145 18.82 -0.64 -10.96
CA TRP A 145 19.48 0.20 -9.94
C TRP A 145 20.04 1.53 -10.43
N GLY A 146 19.61 2.00 -11.59
CA GLY A 146 19.96 3.32 -12.11
C GLY A 146 19.26 4.47 -11.41
N PRO A 147 19.57 5.71 -11.81
CA PRO A 147 18.91 6.91 -11.33
C PRO A 147 17.41 6.86 -11.58
N ARG A 148 16.60 7.39 -10.64
CA ARG A 148 15.12 7.39 -10.77
C ARG A 148 14.54 8.68 -10.25
N THR A 149 13.53 9.15 -10.98
CA THR A 149 12.74 10.30 -10.57
C THR A 149 11.95 9.97 -9.29
N LEU A 150 11.28 8.82 -9.26
CA LEU A 150 10.50 8.35 -8.11
C LEU A 150 10.54 6.82 -8.05
N ASP A 151 10.68 6.27 -6.86
CA ASP A 151 10.60 4.86 -6.53
C ASP A 151 9.65 4.67 -5.35
N LEU A 152 8.65 3.80 -5.49
CA LEU A 152 7.64 3.52 -4.48
C LEU A 152 7.53 2.00 -4.27
N ASP A 153 7.96 1.51 -3.10
CA ASP A 153 7.94 0.10 -2.75
C ASP A 153 7.02 -0.19 -1.57
N ILE A 154 6.16 -1.21 -1.67
CA ILE A 154 5.38 -1.73 -0.53
C ILE A 154 6.31 -2.50 0.38
N ILE A 155 6.57 -1.97 1.57
CA ILE A 155 7.45 -2.60 2.58
C ILE A 155 6.68 -3.62 3.41
N PHE A 156 5.52 -3.21 3.93
CA PHE A 156 4.58 -4.06 4.65
C PHE A 156 3.15 -3.76 4.19
N TYR A 157 2.31 -4.77 4.28
CA TYR A 157 0.87 -4.66 4.14
C TYR A 157 0.24 -5.56 5.21
N ASP A 158 -0.31 -4.97 6.27
CA ASP A 158 -0.70 -5.66 7.52
C ASP A 158 0.40 -6.64 7.99
N ASP A 159 0.05 -7.89 8.23
CA ASP A 159 0.99 -9.00 8.49
C ASP A 159 1.06 -9.99 7.33
N LEU A 160 0.65 -9.53 6.13
CA LEU A 160 0.65 -10.37 4.93
C LEU A 160 2.06 -10.84 4.59
N VAL A 161 2.17 -12.11 4.26
CA VAL A 161 3.32 -12.72 3.60
C VAL A 161 2.85 -13.24 2.24
N ALA A 162 3.34 -12.64 1.18
CA ALA A 162 2.99 -12.98 -0.19
C ALA A 162 4.23 -12.90 -1.09
N GLU A 163 4.37 -13.89 -1.97
CA GLU A 163 5.43 -13.95 -2.98
C GLU A 163 4.81 -14.36 -4.31
N THR A 164 4.77 -13.43 -5.24
CA THR A 164 4.32 -13.62 -6.61
C THR A 164 5.31 -12.99 -7.58
N ASP A 165 5.18 -13.23 -8.88
CA ASP A 165 6.04 -12.62 -9.90
C ASP A 165 5.98 -11.07 -9.88
N ALA A 166 4.87 -10.50 -9.42
CA ALA A 166 4.65 -9.06 -9.43
C ALA A 166 4.86 -8.40 -8.06
N LEU A 167 4.73 -9.15 -6.95
CA LEU A 167 4.64 -8.59 -5.62
C LEU A 167 5.29 -9.50 -4.58
N CYS A 168 6.22 -8.94 -3.79
CA CYS A 168 6.81 -9.62 -2.64
C CYS A 168 6.59 -8.76 -1.38
N ILE A 169 5.81 -9.28 -0.42
CA ILE A 169 5.51 -8.65 0.87
C ILE A 169 5.85 -9.63 2.00
N PRO A 170 6.61 -9.23 3.01
CA PRO A 170 7.40 -7.98 3.12
C PRO A 170 8.44 -7.85 2.01
N HIS A 171 8.83 -6.60 1.71
CA HIS A 171 9.85 -6.35 0.69
C HIS A 171 11.14 -7.11 1.00
N VAL A 172 11.59 -7.94 0.06
CA VAL A 172 12.62 -8.99 0.25
C VAL A 172 13.92 -8.49 0.88
N GLU A 173 14.38 -7.29 0.54
CA GLU A 173 15.67 -6.75 1.00
C GLU A 173 15.56 -5.65 2.06
N MET A 174 14.36 -5.32 2.54
CA MET A 174 14.18 -4.22 3.49
C MET A 174 15.08 -4.31 4.73
N HIS A 175 15.32 -5.54 5.21
CA HIS A 175 16.10 -5.82 6.42
C HIS A 175 17.61 -5.56 6.24
N LYS A 176 18.10 -5.38 5.01
CA LYS A 176 19.50 -5.08 4.66
C LYS A 176 19.72 -3.60 4.33
N ARG A 177 18.66 -2.80 4.28
CA ARG A 177 18.68 -1.43 3.74
C ARG A 177 18.46 -0.40 4.84
N ALA A 178 19.52 0.24 5.31
CA ALA A 178 19.45 1.29 6.32
C ALA A 178 18.53 2.44 5.89
N PHE A 179 18.60 2.82 4.60
CA PHE A 179 17.78 3.90 4.02
C PHE A 179 16.28 3.59 3.97
N VAL A 180 15.87 2.33 4.19
CA VAL A 180 14.49 1.91 4.41
C VAL A 180 14.19 1.82 5.90
N LEU A 181 15.07 1.15 6.69
CA LEU A 181 14.83 0.88 8.10
C LEU A 181 14.87 2.16 8.96
N GLU A 182 15.72 3.13 8.66
CA GLU A 182 15.82 4.38 9.44
C GLU A 182 14.53 5.21 9.37
N PRO A 183 13.99 5.55 8.17
CA PRO A 183 12.71 6.26 8.08
C PRO A 183 11.54 5.43 8.60
N LEU A 184 11.55 4.12 8.36
CA LEU A 184 10.49 3.25 8.86
C LEU A 184 10.51 3.16 10.39
N HIS A 185 11.69 3.13 11.02
CA HIS A 185 11.85 3.14 12.48
C HIS A 185 11.25 4.41 13.11
N GLU A 186 11.37 5.56 12.47
CA GLU A 186 10.78 6.82 12.96
C GLU A 186 9.26 6.73 13.11
N ILE A 187 8.58 6.09 12.16
CA ILE A 187 7.11 6.05 12.13
C ILE A 187 6.50 4.76 12.70
N ALA A 188 7.27 3.66 12.72
CA ALA A 188 6.79 2.33 13.14
C ALA A 188 7.87 1.46 13.80
N PRO A 189 8.55 1.89 14.90
CA PRO A 189 9.66 1.16 15.51
C PRO A 189 9.29 -0.24 16.00
N TYR A 190 8.04 -0.44 16.39
CA TYR A 190 7.53 -1.70 16.94
C TYR A 190 6.79 -2.59 15.94
N LYS A 191 6.65 -2.16 14.67
CA LYS A 191 6.10 -3.03 13.62
C LYS A 191 6.99 -4.26 13.51
N ARG A 192 6.38 -5.43 13.63
CA ARG A 192 7.07 -6.72 13.57
C ARG A 192 7.09 -7.25 12.15
N HIS A 193 8.24 -7.70 11.70
CA HIS A 193 8.39 -8.40 10.42
C HIS A 193 7.76 -9.79 10.54
N PRO A 194 6.73 -10.15 9.75
CA PRO A 194 5.97 -11.39 9.95
C PRO A 194 6.79 -12.66 9.74
N VAL A 195 7.84 -12.61 8.92
CA VAL A 195 8.71 -13.78 8.66
C VAL A 195 9.83 -13.88 9.69
N TYR A 196 10.53 -12.77 9.98
CA TYR A 196 11.70 -12.82 10.90
C TYR A 196 11.32 -12.69 12.37
N GLY A 197 10.09 -12.30 12.69
CA GLY A 197 9.64 -12.08 14.04
C GLY A 197 10.31 -10.92 14.78
N LYS A 198 11.22 -10.18 14.13
CA LYS A 198 11.92 -9.00 14.67
C LYS A 198 11.13 -7.73 14.40
N THR A 199 11.19 -6.79 15.34
CA THR A 199 10.66 -5.43 15.13
C THR A 199 11.58 -4.63 14.20
N VAL A 200 11.06 -3.56 13.60
CA VAL A 200 11.86 -2.63 12.78
C VAL A 200 13.05 -2.09 13.58
N ARG A 201 12.84 -1.78 14.88
CA ARG A 201 13.91 -1.35 15.79
C ARG A 201 15.01 -2.40 15.90
N GLU A 202 14.66 -3.66 16.21
CA GLU A 202 15.62 -4.76 16.34
C GLU A 202 16.39 -5.00 15.03
N MET A 203 15.71 -4.93 13.88
CA MET A 203 16.37 -5.08 12.57
C MET A 203 17.37 -3.95 12.29
N LEU A 204 17.01 -2.70 12.64
CA LEU A 204 17.91 -1.55 12.50
C LEU A 204 19.13 -1.65 13.44
N GLU A 205 18.93 -2.09 14.67
CA GLU A 205 20.02 -2.33 15.64
C GLU A 205 20.97 -3.43 15.15
N ASP A 206 20.46 -4.50 14.53
CA ASP A 206 21.28 -5.58 13.97
C ASP A 206 22.09 -5.12 12.75
N LEU A 207 21.54 -4.22 11.93
CA LEU A 207 22.24 -3.68 10.76
C LEU A 207 23.39 -2.72 11.13
N ARG A 208 23.37 -2.17 12.35
CA ARG A 208 24.39 -1.23 12.86
C ARG A 208 25.55 -1.92 13.61
N LYS A 209 25.47 -3.23 13.85
CA LYS A 209 26.54 -4.05 14.45
C LYS A 209 27.60 -4.44 13.45
#